data_9991b2f968d4a80fcee75d9cafc07926
#
_entry.id   9991b2f968d4a80fcee75d9cafc07926
#
_cell.length_a   1.000
_cell.length_b   1.000
_cell.length_c   1.000
_cell.angle_alpha   90.00
_cell.angle_beta   90.00
_cell.angle_gamma   90.00
#
_symmetry.space_group_name_H-M   'P 1'
#
loop_
_entity.id
_entity.type
_entity.pdbx_description
1 polymer ?
#
loop_
_entity_poly.entity_id
_entity_poly.type
_entity_poly.pdbx_seq_one_letter_code
_entity_poly.pdbx_strand_id
1 'polypeptide(L)'
;MLTVKIFSFSYLYNGIPKDETPNGGGFVFDCRFIYNPGKKDEFKNLNGKDDAVIKFLDENSDMQNMLDDIFDIIDSAVQVYFERNFTNLMISFGCTGGQHRSVYAAEKLNDYLANKYSNIKTELTHTNI
;
A
#
# COMPACT_ATOMS: atom_id res chain seq x y z
N MET A 1 7.86 10.60 17.47
CA MET A 1 8.26 9.96 16.20
C MET A 1 7.03 9.73 15.34
N LEU A 2 7.14 9.95 14.04
CA LEU A 2 6.05 9.67 13.11
C LEU A 2 5.97 8.16 12.83
N THR A 3 4.79 7.57 13.01
CA THR A 3 4.48 6.21 12.60
C THR A 3 3.62 6.27 11.33
N VAL A 4 4.10 5.64 10.27
CA VAL A 4 3.35 5.49 9.00
C VAL A 4 2.73 4.10 8.99
N LYS A 5 1.41 4.05 9.04
CA LYS A 5 0.65 2.79 9.04
C LYS A 5 0.16 2.51 7.63
N ILE A 6 0.61 1.40 7.06
CA ILE A 6 0.31 1.00 5.70
C ILE A 6 -0.54 -0.24 5.72
N PHE A 7 -1.65 -0.22 4.97
CA PHE A 7 -2.60 -1.34 4.91
C PHE A 7 -2.82 -1.78 3.47
N SER A 8 -3.10 -3.07 3.29
CA SER A 8 -3.78 -3.56 2.10
C SER A 8 -5.15 -4.09 2.49
N PHE A 9 -6.15 -3.94 1.63
CA PHE A 9 -7.52 -4.36 1.93
C PHE A 9 -8.29 -4.77 0.68
N SER A 10 -9.43 -5.42 0.90
CA SER A 10 -10.38 -5.83 -0.14
C SER A 10 -11.60 -4.94 -0.09
N TYR A 11 -11.97 -4.36 -1.23
CA TYR A 11 -13.24 -3.62 -1.33
C TYR A 11 -14.45 -4.53 -1.15
N LEU A 12 -14.33 -5.83 -1.52
CA LEU A 12 -15.45 -6.77 -1.43
C LEU A 12 -15.66 -7.34 -0.03
N TYR A 13 -14.59 -7.57 0.73
CA TYR A 13 -14.71 -8.34 1.97
C TYR A 13 -14.64 -7.48 3.22
N ASN A 14 -13.50 -6.88 3.48
CA ASN A 14 -13.31 -6.14 4.73
C ASN A 14 -13.48 -4.64 4.60
N GLY A 15 -13.36 -4.11 3.37
CA GLY A 15 -13.45 -2.68 3.11
C GLY A 15 -12.24 -1.90 3.65
N ILE A 16 -12.37 -0.60 3.61
CA ILE A 16 -11.31 0.32 4.04
C ILE A 16 -11.05 0.12 5.54
N PRO A 17 -9.77 -0.13 5.93
CA PRO A 17 -9.43 -0.27 7.35
C PRO A 17 -9.78 0.98 8.15
N LYS A 18 -10.27 0.78 9.36
CA LYS A 18 -10.59 1.87 10.26
C LYS A 18 -9.32 2.42 10.91
N ASP A 19 -9.21 3.74 10.97
CA ASP A 19 -8.15 4.40 11.72
C ASP A 19 -8.50 4.41 13.21
N GLU A 20 -7.62 3.83 14.02
CA GLU A 20 -7.78 3.79 15.48
C GLU A 20 -7.25 5.05 16.16
N THR A 21 -6.65 5.97 15.39
CA THR A 21 -6.14 7.24 15.91
C THR A 21 -7.20 8.35 15.77
N PRO A 22 -7.05 9.49 16.46
CA PRO A 22 -7.97 10.62 16.31
C PRO A 22 -7.96 11.27 14.91
N ASN A 23 -7.03 10.91 14.03
CA ASN A 23 -6.92 11.52 12.71
C ASN A 23 -8.10 11.20 11.78
N GLY A 24 -8.83 10.11 12.04
CA GLY A 24 -10.03 9.77 11.26
C GLY A 24 -9.76 9.19 9.88
N GLY A 25 -8.58 8.63 9.65
CA GLY A 25 -8.20 8.03 8.38
C GLY A 25 -7.00 8.72 7.73
N GLY A 26 -6.77 8.42 6.47
CA GLY A 26 -5.64 8.94 5.72
C GLY A 26 -5.84 8.73 4.22
N PHE A 27 -4.75 8.51 3.51
CA PHE A 27 -4.81 8.23 2.09
C PHE A 27 -5.41 6.87 1.81
N VAL A 28 -6.26 6.78 0.79
CA VAL A 28 -6.78 5.52 0.27
C VAL A 28 -6.52 5.50 -1.23
N PHE A 29 -5.78 4.51 -1.69
CA PHE A 29 -5.45 4.35 -3.10
C PHE A 29 -6.16 3.12 -3.65
N ASP A 30 -6.95 3.34 -4.69
CA ASP A 30 -7.69 2.29 -5.38
C ASP A 30 -6.81 1.69 -6.48
N CYS A 31 -6.43 0.43 -6.32
CA CYS A 31 -5.57 -0.27 -7.28
C CYS A 31 -6.37 -1.07 -8.31
N ARG A 32 -7.71 -0.95 -8.34
CA ARG A 32 -8.56 -1.81 -9.19
C ARG A 32 -8.39 -1.54 -10.69
N PHE A 33 -7.88 -0.36 -11.08
CA PHE A 33 -7.64 -0.08 -12.50
C PHE A 33 -6.41 -0.82 -13.06
N ILE A 34 -5.55 -1.35 -12.21
CA ILE A 34 -4.42 -2.19 -12.63
C ILE A 34 -4.94 -3.57 -13.03
N TYR A 35 -4.37 -4.17 -14.07
CA TYR A 35 -4.75 -5.52 -14.47
C TYR A 35 -4.64 -6.49 -13.30
N ASN A 36 -5.70 -7.29 -13.09
CA ASN A 36 -5.77 -8.21 -11.95
C ASN A 36 -5.02 -9.51 -12.24
N PRO A 37 -3.87 -9.77 -11.59
CA PRO A 37 -3.14 -11.03 -11.77
C PRO A 37 -3.97 -12.26 -11.40
N GLY A 38 -4.92 -12.10 -10.48
CA GLY A 38 -5.81 -13.18 -10.04
C GLY A 38 -6.72 -13.74 -11.13
N LYS A 39 -6.84 -13.06 -12.29
CA LYS A 39 -7.54 -13.60 -13.46
C LYS A 39 -6.76 -14.69 -14.16
N LYS A 40 -5.46 -14.80 -13.92
CA LYS A 40 -4.62 -15.87 -14.46
C LYS A 40 -4.64 -17.05 -13.51
N ASP A 41 -4.91 -18.25 -14.03
CA ASP A 41 -5.00 -19.46 -13.21
C ASP A 41 -3.73 -19.72 -12.41
N GLU A 42 -2.57 -19.42 -12.97
CA GLU A 42 -1.27 -19.59 -12.31
C GLU A 42 -1.08 -18.71 -11.08
N PHE A 43 -1.85 -17.63 -10.93
CA PHE A 43 -1.73 -16.69 -9.81
C PHE A 43 -2.91 -16.72 -8.83
N LYS A 44 -3.95 -17.51 -9.10
CA LYS A 44 -5.18 -17.53 -8.30
C LYS A 44 -4.94 -17.82 -6.83
N ASN A 45 -4.04 -18.74 -6.52
CA ASN A 45 -3.75 -19.18 -5.16
C ASN A 45 -2.51 -18.51 -4.56
N LEU A 46 -1.96 -17.52 -5.28
CA LEU A 46 -0.83 -16.73 -4.83
C LEU A 46 -1.32 -15.36 -4.36
N ASN A 47 -0.42 -14.59 -3.76
CA ASN A 47 -0.71 -13.21 -3.38
C ASN A 47 0.44 -12.27 -3.77
N GLY A 48 0.30 -10.99 -3.44
CA GLY A 48 1.26 -9.96 -3.82
C GLY A 48 2.64 -10.07 -3.18
N LYS A 49 2.84 -11.03 -2.27
CA LYS A 49 4.15 -11.32 -1.68
C LYS A 49 4.88 -12.48 -2.38
N ASP A 50 4.20 -13.20 -3.25
CA ASP A 50 4.80 -14.32 -3.97
C ASP A 50 5.61 -13.82 -5.16
N ASP A 51 6.78 -14.42 -5.38
CA ASP A 51 7.74 -13.96 -6.38
C ASP A 51 7.16 -13.85 -7.79
N ALA A 52 6.33 -14.81 -8.20
CA ALA A 52 5.72 -14.81 -9.53
C ALA A 52 4.77 -13.62 -9.73
N VAL A 53 4.00 -13.27 -8.69
CA VAL A 53 3.09 -12.10 -8.73
C VAL A 53 3.90 -10.81 -8.69
N ILE A 54 4.94 -10.75 -7.86
CA ILE A 54 5.83 -9.59 -7.78
C ILE A 54 6.46 -9.32 -9.16
N LYS A 55 6.98 -10.34 -9.80
CA LYS A 55 7.59 -10.21 -11.14
C LYS A 55 6.57 -9.68 -12.15
N PHE A 56 5.37 -10.25 -12.17
CA PHE A 56 4.31 -9.82 -13.06
C PHE A 56 3.97 -8.34 -12.89
N LEU A 57 3.82 -7.89 -11.64
CA LEU A 57 3.48 -6.50 -11.37
C LEU A 57 4.68 -5.54 -11.51
N ASP A 58 5.90 -6.01 -11.27
CA ASP A 58 7.12 -5.23 -11.56
C ASP A 58 7.20 -4.85 -13.04
N GLU A 59 6.71 -5.70 -13.92
CA GLU A 59 6.71 -5.50 -15.37
C GLU A 59 5.46 -4.76 -15.88
N ASN A 60 4.49 -4.47 -15.01
CA ASN A 60 3.26 -3.77 -15.38
C ASN A 60 3.47 -2.26 -15.31
N SER A 61 3.38 -1.58 -16.45
CA SER A 61 3.66 -0.14 -16.53
C SER A 61 2.64 0.71 -15.76
N ASP A 62 1.36 0.32 -15.75
CA ASP A 62 0.34 1.07 -15.01
C ASP A 62 0.60 1.01 -13.50
N MET A 63 1.00 -0.15 -12.99
CA MET A 63 1.38 -0.30 -11.58
C MET A 63 2.59 0.57 -11.25
N GLN A 64 3.62 0.54 -12.09
CA GLN A 64 4.86 1.29 -11.83
C GLN A 64 4.61 2.80 -11.88
N ASN A 65 3.82 3.27 -12.84
CA ASN A 65 3.46 4.69 -12.93
C ASN A 65 2.64 5.14 -11.72
N MET A 66 1.67 4.34 -11.30
CA MET A 66 0.87 4.63 -10.11
C MET A 66 1.76 4.74 -8.87
N LEU A 67 2.68 3.80 -8.68
CA LEU A 67 3.56 3.81 -7.51
C LEU A 67 4.49 5.03 -7.52
N ASP A 68 5.04 5.42 -8.66
CA ASP A 68 5.88 6.61 -8.76
C ASP A 68 5.13 7.86 -8.32
N ASP A 69 3.88 8.02 -8.76
CA ASP A 69 3.04 9.15 -8.38
C ASP A 69 2.70 9.11 -6.88
N ILE A 70 2.39 7.93 -6.36
CA ILE A 70 2.09 7.75 -4.93
C ILE A 70 3.32 8.06 -4.08
N PHE A 71 4.50 7.60 -4.48
CA PHE A 71 5.73 7.89 -3.73
C PHE A 71 5.98 9.39 -3.63
N ASP A 72 5.74 10.14 -4.70
CA ASP A 72 5.87 11.61 -4.68
C ASP A 72 4.88 12.25 -3.70
N ILE A 73 3.62 11.81 -3.73
CA ILE A 73 2.60 12.33 -2.80
C ILE A 73 2.98 12.01 -1.36
N ILE A 74 3.37 10.77 -1.09
CA ILE A 74 3.65 10.33 0.27
C ILE A 74 4.93 10.94 0.81
N ASP A 75 5.96 11.14 -0.02
CA ASP A 75 7.16 11.88 0.39
C ASP A 75 6.80 13.27 0.90
N SER A 76 5.96 13.98 0.17
CA SER A 76 5.51 15.31 0.59
C SER A 76 4.75 15.26 1.92
N ALA A 77 3.85 14.28 2.06
CA ALA A 77 3.06 14.12 3.30
C ALA A 77 3.94 13.78 4.50
N VAL A 78 4.89 12.86 4.34
CA VAL A 78 5.82 12.46 5.42
C VAL A 78 6.62 13.67 5.89
N GLN A 79 7.17 14.45 4.96
CA GLN A 79 7.97 15.62 5.32
C GLN A 79 7.16 16.66 6.08
N VAL A 80 5.94 16.96 5.62
CA VAL A 80 5.06 17.94 6.28
C VAL A 80 4.60 17.44 7.65
N TYR A 81 4.22 16.17 7.76
CA TYR A 81 3.80 15.57 9.03
C TYR A 81 4.95 15.57 10.04
N PHE A 82 6.15 15.26 9.58
CA PHE A 82 7.34 15.29 10.42
C PHE A 82 7.61 16.71 10.95
N GLU A 83 7.57 17.72 10.07
CA GLU A 83 7.79 19.12 10.44
C GLU A 83 6.75 19.63 11.43
N ARG A 84 5.51 19.16 11.32
CA ARG A 84 4.41 19.53 12.22
C ARG A 84 4.36 18.71 13.50
N ASN A 85 5.31 17.80 13.70
CA ASN A 85 5.34 16.88 14.84
C ASN A 85 4.09 16.00 14.97
N PHE A 86 3.47 15.65 13.84
CA PHE A 86 2.38 14.68 13.81
C PHE A 86 2.96 13.29 14.06
N THR A 87 2.16 12.44 14.72
CA THR A 87 2.63 11.13 15.18
C THR A 87 2.09 9.96 14.35
N ASN A 88 1.09 10.19 13.52
CA ASN A 88 0.46 9.13 12.72
C ASN A 88 0.12 9.59 11.32
N LEU A 89 0.42 8.73 10.34
CA LEU A 89 -0.01 8.88 8.95
C LEU A 89 -0.49 7.51 8.48
N MET A 90 -1.73 7.44 7.98
CA MET A 90 -2.34 6.20 7.52
C MET A 90 -2.45 6.19 6.01
N ILE A 91 -2.07 5.07 5.39
CA ILE A 91 -2.11 4.88 3.93
C ILE A 91 -2.66 3.49 3.66
N SER A 92 -3.74 3.40 2.89
CA SER A 92 -4.40 2.13 2.59
C SER A 92 -4.47 1.91 1.09
N PHE A 93 -4.14 0.68 0.67
CA PHE A 93 -4.24 0.25 -0.72
C PHE A 93 -5.34 -0.78 -0.84
N GLY A 94 -6.27 -0.57 -1.76
CA GLY A 94 -7.40 -1.49 -1.96
C GLY A 94 -7.45 -2.06 -3.37
N CYS A 95 -7.82 -3.32 -3.47
CA CYS A 95 -8.20 -3.94 -4.73
C CYS A 95 -9.42 -4.85 -4.50
N THR A 96 -9.92 -5.49 -5.54
CA THR A 96 -11.17 -6.25 -5.43
C THR A 96 -11.06 -7.36 -4.37
N GLY A 97 -10.07 -8.24 -4.50
CA GLY A 97 -9.88 -9.37 -3.59
C GLY A 97 -8.94 -9.13 -2.44
N GLY A 98 -8.18 -8.05 -2.44
CA GLY A 98 -7.22 -7.74 -1.37
C GLY A 98 -6.03 -8.69 -1.29
N GLN A 99 -5.69 -9.41 -2.36
CA GLN A 99 -4.65 -10.44 -2.33
C GLN A 99 -3.44 -10.17 -3.22
N HIS A 100 -3.60 -9.46 -4.35
CA HIS A 100 -2.51 -9.29 -5.32
C HIS A 100 -2.05 -7.83 -5.42
N ARG A 101 -2.83 -6.98 -6.07
CA ARG A 101 -2.45 -5.59 -6.39
C ARG A 101 -2.23 -4.73 -5.16
N SER A 102 -3.17 -4.79 -4.22
CA SER A 102 -3.10 -3.99 -2.98
C SER A 102 -1.95 -4.46 -2.09
N VAL A 103 -1.75 -5.77 -1.98
CA VAL A 103 -0.65 -6.34 -1.18
C VAL A 103 0.70 -5.93 -1.76
N TYR A 104 0.86 -6.09 -3.08
CA TYR A 104 2.08 -5.69 -3.77
C TYR A 104 2.39 -4.19 -3.56
N ALA A 105 1.39 -3.32 -3.77
CA ALA A 105 1.58 -1.88 -3.65
C ALA A 105 1.94 -1.47 -2.22
N ALA A 106 1.28 -2.06 -1.22
CA ALA A 106 1.57 -1.79 0.19
C ALA A 106 3.00 -2.23 0.57
N GLU A 107 3.44 -3.40 0.09
CA GLU A 107 4.82 -3.87 0.32
C GLU A 107 5.84 -2.92 -0.31
N LYS A 108 5.59 -2.45 -1.53
CA LYS A 108 6.49 -1.53 -2.23
C LYS A 108 6.61 -0.19 -1.52
N LEU A 109 5.51 0.37 -1.05
CA LEU A 109 5.56 1.62 -0.29
C LEU A 109 6.30 1.44 1.04
N ASN A 110 6.05 0.34 1.74
CA ASN A 110 6.74 0.04 2.98
C ASN A 110 8.25 -0.03 2.77
N ASP A 111 8.70 -0.75 1.76
CA ASP A 111 10.13 -0.86 1.43
C ASP A 111 10.72 0.50 1.06
N TYR A 112 10.02 1.27 0.25
CA TYR A 112 10.45 2.60 -0.17
C TYR A 112 10.68 3.52 1.03
N LEU A 113 9.72 3.60 1.93
CA LEU A 113 9.80 4.48 3.10
C LEU A 113 10.85 4.00 4.11
N ALA A 114 10.92 2.69 4.35
CA ALA A 114 11.90 2.12 5.27
C ALA A 114 13.33 2.33 4.79
N ASN A 115 13.56 2.30 3.49
CA ASN A 115 14.88 2.53 2.91
C ASN A 115 15.25 4.02 2.86
N LYS A 116 14.27 4.89 2.65
CA LYS A 116 14.51 6.33 2.48
C LYS A 116 14.65 7.09 3.80
N TYR A 117 13.85 6.72 4.80
CA TYR A 117 13.76 7.46 6.06
C TYR A 117 14.24 6.62 7.23
N SER A 118 15.20 7.14 8.01
CA SER A 118 15.67 6.49 9.24
C SER A 118 14.96 7.00 10.50
N ASN A 119 14.18 8.09 10.37
CA ASN A 119 13.58 8.81 11.49
C ASN A 119 12.08 8.65 11.58
N ILE A 120 11.52 7.66 10.88
CA ILE A 120 10.11 7.29 10.96
C ILE A 120 10.00 5.79 11.29
N LYS A 121 8.83 5.40 11.79
CA LYS A 121 8.47 4.00 11.98
C LYS A 121 7.42 3.61 10.95
N THR A 122 7.55 2.46 10.32
CA THR A 122 6.52 1.92 9.42
C THR A 122 5.88 0.69 10.04
N GLU A 123 4.56 0.57 9.89
CA GLU A 123 3.79 -0.62 10.29
C GLU A 123 2.96 -1.06 9.09
N LEU A 124 3.16 -2.30 8.65
CA LEU A 124 2.49 -2.86 7.48
C LEU A 124 1.51 -3.95 7.91
N THR A 125 0.26 -3.85 7.47
CA THR A 125 -0.79 -4.82 7.78
C THR A 125 -1.57 -5.16 6.52
N HIS A 126 -1.69 -6.45 6.24
CA HIS A 126 -2.55 -6.97 5.19
C HIS A 126 -3.82 -7.53 5.82
N THR A 127 -4.98 -6.97 5.47
CA THR A 127 -6.24 -7.36 6.13
C THR A 127 -6.90 -8.57 5.51
N ASN A 128 -6.44 -9.04 4.35
CA ASN A 128 -7.12 -10.11 3.62
C ASN A 128 -6.18 -11.19 3.06
N ILE A 129 -5.02 -11.36 3.65
CA ILE A 129 -4.17 -12.53 3.36
C ILE A 129 -3.72 -13.21 4.63
#